data_f7cc8426773b6355518cf8b8b50b7c93
#
_entry.id   f7cc8426773b6355518cf8b8b50b7c93
#
_cell.length_a   1.000
_cell.length_b   1.000
_cell.length_c   1.000
_cell.angle_alpha   90.00
_cell.angle_beta   90.00
_cell.angle_gamma   90.00
#
_symmetry.space_group_name_H-M   'P 1'
#
loop_
_entity.id
_entity.type
_entity.pdbx_description
1 polymer ?
#
loop_
_entity_poly.entity_id
_entity_poly.type
_entity_poly.pdbx_seq_one_letter_code
_entity_poly.pdbx_strand_id
1 'polypeptide(L)'
;MKVFVTGATGYVGAAIVKNLTGAGHTVLGMARSDESAAKLQERGIEVHRGELADPESMVEGAKRADAVIHTAFPQMGPDVNFDELLRMMTTAVAAMVDSLKGTDKTFILTSGAGGYGDTGTTAVDESMPIVAPTHAPNEQKVMGATADGVRSIVIRPTIIYGYGASNTIMAWFNLSRQMGGGVYIGEGDALMSSLYLDDIAELYRLALEKSEPGEAYNAADGSILETKVVAEAISHAAGLGGKTVSIPHDEVQKAGFIGRIIGTSKVVSIEKAKRVLSWNPSGPSLMDELSTGSYAS
;
A
#
# COMPACT_ATOMS: atom_id res chain seq x y z
N MET A 1 13.39 17.12 8.06
CA MET A 1 12.93 17.43 6.69
C MET A 1 11.46 17.77 6.71
N LYS A 2 10.99 18.59 5.78
CA LYS A 2 9.56 18.80 5.52
C LYS A 2 9.10 17.82 4.44
N VAL A 3 8.10 17.00 4.74
CA VAL A 3 7.62 15.92 3.85
C VAL A 3 6.19 16.20 3.42
N PHE A 4 5.95 16.30 2.11
CA PHE A 4 4.61 16.35 1.54
C PHE A 4 4.04 14.93 1.45
N VAL A 5 2.96 14.65 2.17
CA VAL A 5 2.31 13.34 2.18
C VAL A 5 0.95 13.45 1.53
N THR A 6 0.77 12.81 0.39
CA THR A 6 -0.54 12.64 -0.22
C THR A 6 -1.24 11.43 0.40
N GLY A 7 -2.57 11.49 0.55
CA GLY A 7 -3.29 10.44 1.27
C GLY A 7 -3.03 10.43 2.79
N ALA A 8 -2.57 11.55 3.35
CA ALA A 8 -2.15 11.70 4.76
C ALA A 8 -3.22 11.34 5.81
N THR A 9 -4.51 11.39 5.45
CA THR A 9 -5.63 10.98 6.33
C THR A 9 -6.09 9.54 6.10
N GLY A 10 -5.54 8.85 5.08
CA GLY A 10 -5.85 7.45 4.78
C GLY A 10 -5.20 6.49 5.77
N TYR A 11 -5.56 5.20 5.67
CA TYR A 11 -5.08 4.15 6.57
C TYR A 11 -3.55 4.09 6.66
N VAL A 12 -2.86 3.94 5.53
CA VAL A 12 -1.39 3.87 5.49
C VAL A 12 -0.77 5.26 5.69
N GLY A 13 -1.31 6.29 5.02
CA GLY A 13 -0.75 7.64 5.11
C GLY A 13 -0.77 8.22 6.52
N ALA A 14 -1.83 7.95 7.32
CA ALA A 14 -1.91 8.40 8.70
C ALA A 14 -0.84 7.75 9.60
N ALA A 15 -0.54 6.47 9.39
CA ALA A 15 0.54 5.78 10.09
C ALA A 15 1.92 6.34 9.72
N ILE A 16 2.15 6.61 8.42
CA ILE A 16 3.37 7.27 7.94
C ILE A 16 3.52 8.66 8.57
N VAL A 17 2.46 9.48 8.58
CA VAL A 17 2.47 10.82 9.20
C VAL A 17 2.86 10.72 10.68
N LYS A 18 2.24 9.79 11.43
CA LYS A 18 2.55 9.56 12.86
C LYS A 18 4.01 9.17 13.05
N ASN A 19 4.53 8.24 12.25
CA ASN A 19 5.92 7.77 12.35
C ASN A 19 6.92 8.88 12.03
N LEU A 20 6.70 9.63 10.93
CA LEU A 20 7.54 10.75 10.53
C LEU A 20 7.60 11.86 11.57
N THR A 21 6.43 12.26 12.12
CA THR A 21 6.37 13.30 13.15
C THR A 21 7.05 12.84 14.45
N GLY A 22 6.87 11.58 14.82
CA GLY A 22 7.57 10.96 15.96
C GLY A 22 9.09 10.94 15.82
N ALA A 23 9.59 10.87 14.58
CA ALA A 23 11.02 10.94 14.25
C ALA A 23 11.56 12.39 14.06
N GLY A 24 10.74 13.42 14.29
CA GLY A 24 11.13 14.82 14.20
C GLY A 24 11.07 15.43 12.80
N HIS A 25 10.44 14.77 11.83
CA HIS A 25 10.12 15.38 10.54
C HIS A 25 8.88 16.28 10.66
N THR A 26 8.80 17.32 9.84
CA THR A 26 7.58 18.11 9.67
C THR A 26 6.80 17.58 8.48
N VAL A 27 5.48 17.51 8.60
CA VAL A 27 4.62 16.99 7.54
C VAL A 27 3.71 18.07 6.99
N LEU A 28 3.65 18.17 5.66
CA LEU A 28 2.64 18.87 4.89
C LEU A 28 1.64 17.82 4.38
N GLY A 29 0.48 17.72 5.01
CA GLY A 29 -0.52 16.71 4.65
C GLY A 29 -1.49 17.21 3.58
N MET A 30 -1.69 16.44 2.51
CA MET A 30 -2.70 16.79 1.51
C MET A 30 -4.11 16.46 2.01
N ALA A 31 -5.04 17.41 1.83
CA ALA A 31 -6.45 17.26 2.16
C ALA A 31 -7.35 17.77 1.03
N ARG A 32 -8.25 16.90 0.52
CA ARG A 32 -9.22 17.28 -0.52
C ARG A 32 -10.51 17.87 0.02
N SER A 33 -10.89 17.55 1.26
CA SER A 33 -12.13 18.00 1.90
C SER A 33 -11.86 18.73 3.21
N ASP A 34 -12.85 19.47 3.70
CA ASP A 34 -12.76 20.15 5.00
C ASP A 34 -12.64 19.14 6.14
N GLU A 35 -13.30 17.99 6.04
CA GLU A 35 -13.19 16.91 7.01
C GLU A 35 -11.74 16.37 7.09
N SER A 36 -11.10 16.13 5.94
CA SER A 36 -9.71 15.67 5.92
C SER A 36 -8.74 16.74 6.41
N ALA A 37 -9.01 18.02 6.12
CA ALA A 37 -8.23 19.13 6.64
C ALA A 37 -8.34 19.25 8.17
N ALA A 38 -9.54 19.15 8.72
CA ALA A 38 -9.77 19.17 10.17
C ALA A 38 -9.02 18.02 10.87
N LYS A 39 -9.08 16.80 10.35
CA LYS A 39 -8.34 15.64 10.87
C LYS A 39 -6.81 15.86 10.92
N LEU A 40 -6.24 16.55 9.94
CA LEU A 40 -4.81 16.89 9.96
C LEU A 40 -4.52 17.99 10.98
N GLN A 41 -5.35 19.03 11.03
CA GLN A 41 -5.19 20.13 11.99
C GLN A 41 -5.27 19.67 13.45
N GLU A 42 -6.22 18.77 13.77
CA GLU A 42 -6.33 18.14 15.09
C GLU A 42 -5.07 17.40 15.53
N ARG A 43 -4.30 16.90 14.57
CA ARG A 43 -3.00 16.22 14.79
C ARG A 43 -1.81 17.18 14.74
N GLY A 44 -2.05 18.49 14.59
CA GLY A 44 -0.98 19.50 14.47
C GLY A 44 -0.22 19.44 13.13
N ILE A 45 -0.81 18.84 12.09
CA ILE A 45 -0.20 18.71 10.77
C ILE A 45 -0.57 19.90 9.89
N GLU A 46 0.44 20.50 9.24
CA GLU A 46 0.21 21.55 8.24
C GLU A 46 -0.60 21.01 7.07
N VAL A 47 -1.65 21.75 6.66
CA VAL A 47 -2.55 21.32 5.61
C VAL A 47 -2.20 21.97 4.28
N HIS A 48 -2.15 21.14 3.24
CA HIS A 48 -2.17 21.55 1.83
C HIS A 48 -3.48 21.11 1.19
N ARG A 49 -4.22 22.06 0.62
CA ARG A 49 -5.46 21.74 -0.12
C ARG A 49 -5.11 21.26 -1.52
N GLY A 50 -5.61 20.08 -1.89
CA GLY A 50 -5.35 19.51 -3.20
C GLY A 50 -5.98 18.13 -3.34
N GLU A 51 -6.04 17.64 -4.57
CA GLU A 51 -6.60 16.34 -4.92
C GLU A 51 -5.91 15.72 -6.15
N LEU A 52 -6.07 14.40 -6.33
CA LEU A 52 -5.45 13.67 -7.45
C LEU A 52 -5.91 14.14 -8.83
N ALA A 53 -7.13 14.65 -8.92
CA ALA A 53 -7.70 15.15 -10.17
C ALA A 53 -7.18 16.55 -10.55
N ASP A 54 -6.48 17.23 -9.62
CA ASP A 54 -5.84 18.53 -9.82
C ASP A 54 -4.30 18.40 -9.71
N PRO A 55 -3.60 18.12 -10.83
CA PRO A 55 -2.15 17.98 -10.84
C PRO A 55 -1.39 19.25 -10.41
N GLU A 56 -1.97 20.44 -10.62
CA GLU A 56 -1.32 21.69 -10.23
C GLU A 56 -1.25 21.80 -8.70
N SER A 57 -2.32 21.46 -7.99
CA SER A 57 -2.30 21.40 -6.53
C SER A 57 -1.28 20.39 -5.99
N MET A 58 -1.10 19.26 -6.68
CA MET A 58 -0.09 18.26 -6.33
C MET A 58 1.32 18.81 -6.47
N VAL A 59 1.60 19.52 -7.57
CA VAL A 59 2.89 20.18 -7.84
C VAL A 59 3.20 21.27 -6.81
N GLU A 60 2.20 22.09 -6.44
CA GLU A 60 2.39 23.12 -5.41
C GLU A 60 2.78 22.50 -4.07
N GLY A 61 2.13 21.41 -3.65
CA GLY A 61 2.48 20.67 -2.44
C GLY A 61 3.91 20.12 -2.50
N ALA A 62 4.29 19.49 -3.62
CA ALA A 62 5.61 18.91 -3.82
C ALA A 62 6.73 19.98 -3.76
N LYS A 63 6.51 21.15 -4.36
CA LYS A 63 7.49 22.27 -4.33
C LYS A 63 7.72 22.82 -2.92
N ARG A 64 6.73 22.78 -2.03
CA ARG A 64 6.78 23.32 -0.66
C ARG A 64 7.49 22.41 0.35
N ALA A 65 7.93 21.22 -0.06
CA ALA A 65 8.54 20.22 0.79
C ALA A 65 9.94 19.82 0.29
N ASP A 66 10.72 19.16 1.14
CA ASP A 66 12.03 18.58 0.81
C ASP A 66 11.86 17.19 0.18
N ALA A 67 10.76 16.52 0.49
CA ALA A 67 10.43 15.19 0.00
C ALA A 67 8.92 15.03 -0.21
N VAL A 68 8.56 14.09 -1.08
CA VAL A 68 7.17 13.67 -1.34
C VAL A 68 7.02 12.19 -1.01
N ILE A 69 5.99 11.84 -0.24
CA ILE A 69 5.52 10.46 -0.08
C ILE A 69 4.12 10.38 -0.67
N HIS A 70 3.99 9.66 -1.78
CA HIS A 70 2.74 9.54 -2.51
C HIS A 70 2.03 8.23 -2.15
N THR A 71 1.01 8.32 -1.30
CA THR A 71 0.17 7.19 -0.89
C THR A 71 -1.30 7.36 -1.28
N ALA A 72 -1.64 8.49 -1.90
CA ALA A 72 -3.02 8.71 -2.33
C ALA A 72 -3.39 7.72 -3.44
N PHE A 73 -4.49 7.04 -3.21
CA PHE A 73 -5.12 6.14 -4.17
C PHE A 73 -6.60 6.51 -4.29
N PRO A 74 -7.16 6.56 -5.51
CA PRO A 74 -8.58 6.87 -5.68
C PRO A 74 -9.46 5.78 -5.04
N GLN A 75 -10.62 6.19 -4.53
CA GLN A 75 -11.58 5.21 -4.05
C GLN A 75 -12.16 4.41 -5.22
N MET A 76 -12.08 3.10 -5.13
CA MET A 76 -12.69 2.18 -6.08
C MET A 76 -14.18 2.06 -5.76
N GLY A 77 -15.04 2.35 -6.73
CA GLY A 77 -16.48 2.17 -6.65
C GLY A 77 -16.99 1.33 -7.82
N PRO A 78 -18.25 0.85 -7.78
CA PRO A 78 -18.81 0.00 -8.85
C PRO A 78 -18.87 0.71 -10.21
N ASP A 79 -18.98 2.03 -10.22
CA ASP A 79 -19.15 2.84 -11.44
C ASP A 79 -17.86 3.52 -11.89
N VAL A 80 -16.70 3.14 -11.33
CA VAL A 80 -15.42 3.78 -11.66
C VAL A 80 -14.95 3.35 -13.05
N ASN A 81 -14.74 4.33 -13.92
CA ASN A 81 -14.06 4.11 -15.19
C ASN A 81 -12.57 3.85 -14.93
N PHE A 82 -12.15 2.61 -15.13
CA PHE A 82 -10.79 2.17 -14.82
C PHE A 82 -9.71 2.90 -15.63
N ASP A 83 -9.96 3.18 -16.92
CA ASP A 83 -9.00 3.89 -17.78
C ASP A 83 -8.86 5.36 -17.35
N GLU A 84 -9.94 5.98 -16.90
CA GLU A 84 -9.91 7.35 -16.38
C GLU A 84 -9.16 7.41 -15.05
N LEU A 85 -9.38 6.43 -14.18
CA LEU A 85 -8.65 6.27 -12.93
C LEU A 85 -7.15 6.13 -13.18
N LEU A 86 -6.74 5.26 -14.10
CA LEU A 86 -5.32 5.08 -14.45
C LEU A 86 -4.71 6.36 -15.01
N ARG A 87 -5.42 7.05 -15.90
CA ARG A 87 -4.94 8.34 -16.45
C ARG A 87 -4.78 9.40 -15.36
N MET A 88 -5.73 9.52 -14.45
CA MET A 88 -5.64 10.46 -13.32
C MET A 88 -4.41 10.16 -12.45
N MET A 89 -4.21 8.90 -12.07
CA MET A 89 -3.07 8.48 -11.26
C MET A 89 -1.73 8.76 -11.96
N THR A 90 -1.61 8.40 -13.24
CA THR A 90 -0.36 8.60 -13.99
C THR A 90 -0.07 10.07 -14.24
N THR A 91 -1.09 10.89 -14.48
CA THR A 91 -0.96 12.34 -14.66
C THR A 91 -0.50 13.01 -13.36
N ALA A 92 -1.09 12.66 -12.22
CA ALA A 92 -0.72 13.22 -10.92
C ALA A 92 0.74 12.87 -10.56
N VAL A 93 1.14 11.61 -10.70
CA VAL A 93 2.51 11.15 -10.44
C VAL A 93 3.49 11.86 -11.40
N ALA A 94 3.19 11.90 -12.69
CA ALA A 94 4.07 12.54 -13.67
C ALA A 94 4.27 14.02 -13.38
N ALA A 95 3.20 14.75 -13.06
CA ALA A 95 3.27 16.18 -12.76
C ALA A 95 4.16 16.47 -11.55
N MET A 96 3.97 15.73 -10.44
CA MET A 96 4.82 15.89 -9.24
C MET A 96 6.28 15.57 -9.56
N VAL A 97 6.57 14.42 -10.16
CA VAL A 97 7.93 13.98 -10.48
C VAL A 97 8.62 14.96 -11.41
N ASP A 98 7.95 15.41 -12.48
CA ASP A 98 8.53 16.39 -13.42
C ASP A 98 8.83 17.74 -12.75
N SER A 99 8.04 18.14 -11.74
CA SER A 99 8.27 19.37 -10.99
C SER A 99 9.50 19.31 -10.07
N LEU A 100 10.02 18.12 -9.78
CA LEU A 100 11.18 17.88 -8.91
C LEU A 100 12.48 17.65 -9.68
N LYS A 101 12.48 17.60 -11.00
CA LYS A 101 13.69 17.41 -11.81
C LYS A 101 14.75 18.47 -11.51
N GLY A 102 15.99 18.03 -11.36
CA GLY A 102 17.13 18.90 -11.04
C GLY A 102 17.14 19.48 -9.63
N THR A 103 16.32 18.95 -8.71
CA THR A 103 16.23 19.50 -7.35
C THR A 103 16.87 18.62 -6.28
N ASP A 104 17.25 17.38 -6.61
CA ASP A 104 17.71 16.33 -5.70
C ASP A 104 16.73 16.00 -4.56
N LYS A 105 15.48 16.48 -4.68
CA LYS A 105 14.42 16.17 -3.72
C LYS A 105 13.97 14.72 -3.85
N THR A 106 13.52 14.15 -2.74
CA THR A 106 13.06 12.78 -2.69
C THR A 106 11.61 12.65 -3.15
N PHE A 107 11.34 11.62 -3.97
CA PHE A 107 9.99 11.17 -4.30
C PHE A 107 9.85 9.68 -3.98
N ILE A 108 9.00 9.34 -3.00
CA ILE A 108 8.68 7.96 -2.66
C ILE A 108 7.30 7.63 -3.21
N LEU A 109 7.24 6.68 -4.15
CA LEU A 109 6.01 6.15 -4.71
C LEU A 109 5.54 4.93 -3.89
N THR A 110 4.29 4.93 -3.47
CA THR A 110 3.61 3.70 -3.08
C THR A 110 3.12 2.99 -4.33
N SER A 111 3.70 1.85 -4.61
CA SER A 111 3.26 0.91 -5.64
C SER A 111 2.52 -0.27 -4.98
N GLY A 112 2.85 -1.50 -5.32
CA GLY A 112 2.31 -2.69 -4.68
C GLY A 112 2.87 -3.98 -5.24
N ALA A 113 3.04 -4.98 -4.39
CA ALA A 113 3.47 -6.32 -4.80
C ALA A 113 2.47 -7.00 -5.75
N GLY A 114 1.21 -6.55 -5.77
CA GLY A 114 0.22 -6.95 -6.77
C GLY A 114 0.66 -6.68 -8.21
N GLY A 115 1.57 -5.75 -8.41
CA GLY A 115 2.15 -5.41 -9.70
C GLY A 115 3.00 -6.51 -10.35
N TYR A 116 3.50 -7.47 -9.58
CA TYR A 116 4.24 -8.63 -10.11
C TYR A 116 3.38 -9.63 -10.88
N GLY A 117 2.06 -9.63 -10.66
CA GLY A 117 1.20 -10.70 -11.14
C GLY A 117 1.23 -11.92 -10.19
N ASP A 118 1.03 -13.12 -10.71
CA ASP A 118 1.16 -14.36 -9.94
C ASP A 118 2.64 -14.71 -9.75
N THR A 119 3.10 -14.82 -8.49
CA THR A 119 4.50 -15.13 -8.18
C THR A 119 4.75 -16.64 -8.00
N GLY A 120 3.70 -17.46 -8.05
CA GLY A 120 3.80 -18.88 -7.73
C GLY A 120 4.25 -19.10 -6.28
N THR A 121 5.06 -20.14 -6.06
CA THR A 121 5.53 -20.54 -4.73
C THR A 121 6.88 -19.95 -4.32
N THR A 122 7.54 -19.24 -5.23
CA THR A 122 8.88 -18.67 -4.99
C THR A 122 8.76 -17.20 -4.65
N ALA A 123 9.40 -16.78 -3.56
CA ALA A 123 9.50 -15.38 -3.20
C ALA A 123 10.31 -14.60 -4.26
N VAL A 124 9.69 -13.56 -4.83
CA VAL A 124 10.34 -12.71 -5.83
C VAL A 124 10.98 -11.50 -5.16
N ASP A 125 12.13 -11.09 -5.67
CA ASP A 125 12.81 -9.87 -5.25
C ASP A 125 12.50 -8.68 -6.20
N GLU A 126 13.11 -7.54 -5.91
CA GLU A 126 12.86 -6.29 -6.63
C GLU A 126 13.43 -6.28 -8.06
N SER A 127 14.26 -7.26 -8.46
CA SER A 127 14.76 -7.42 -9.83
C SER A 127 13.68 -7.92 -10.78
N MET A 128 12.63 -8.57 -10.26
CA MET A 128 11.48 -8.98 -11.06
C MET A 128 10.69 -7.76 -11.53
N PRO A 129 10.40 -7.65 -12.83
CA PRO A 129 9.68 -6.50 -13.36
C PRO A 129 8.23 -6.46 -12.89
N ILE A 130 7.72 -5.24 -12.64
CA ILE A 130 6.30 -4.99 -12.44
C ILE A 130 5.61 -4.98 -13.80
N VAL A 131 4.59 -5.80 -13.96
CA VAL A 131 3.88 -6.00 -15.24
C VAL A 131 2.45 -5.47 -15.24
N ALA A 132 1.84 -5.29 -14.05
CA ALA A 132 0.46 -4.82 -13.97
C ALA A 132 0.31 -3.37 -14.46
N PRO A 133 -0.66 -3.09 -15.34
CA PRO A 133 -0.85 -1.75 -15.93
C PRO A 133 -1.23 -0.68 -14.89
N THR A 134 -1.68 -1.08 -13.73
CA THR A 134 -1.97 -0.18 -12.60
C THR A 134 -0.72 0.33 -11.89
N HIS A 135 0.42 -0.33 -12.02
CA HIS A 135 1.63 -0.04 -11.28
C HIS A 135 2.81 0.33 -12.19
N ALA A 136 3.01 -0.45 -13.26
CA ALA A 136 4.19 -0.34 -14.13
C ALA A 136 4.44 1.07 -14.70
N PRO A 137 3.45 1.80 -15.24
CA PRO A 137 3.69 3.12 -15.80
C PRO A 137 4.20 4.13 -14.77
N ASN A 138 3.64 4.13 -13.56
CA ASN A 138 4.05 5.03 -12.48
C ASN A 138 5.45 4.69 -11.97
N GLU A 139 5.77 3.41 -11.79
CA GLU A 139 7.11 2.99 -11.38
C GLU A 139 8.15 3.37 -12.43
N GLN A 140 7.90 3.11 -13.71
CA GLN A 140 8.79 3.49 -14.80
C GLN A 140 9.04 5.00 -14.83
N LYS A 141 7.99 5.81 -14.65
CA LYS A 141 8.10 7.27 -14.61
C LYS A 141 8.96 7.73 -13.44
N VAL A 142 8.70 7.20 -12.24
CA VAL A 142 9.42 7.57 -11.02
C VAL A 142 10.88 7.13 -11.10
N MET A 143 11.14 5.87 -11.43
CA MET A 143 12.51 5.33 -11.52
C MET A 143 13.33 6.02 -12.61
N GLY A 144 12.71 6.35 -13.77
CA GLY A 144 13.36 7.09 -14.84
C GLY A 144 13.81 8.50 -14.44
N ALA A 145 13.09 9.14 -13.52
CA ALA A 145 13.42 10.50 -13.06
C ALA A 145 14.70 10.57 -12.19
N THR A 146 15.24 9.43 -11.78
CA THR A 146 16.56 9.37 -11.11
C THR A 146 17.66 9.99 -11.98
N ALA A 147 17.63 9.73 -13.28
CA ALA A 147 18.59 10.33 -14.23
C ALA A 147 18.41 11.84 -14.39
N ASP A 148 17.26 12.38 -14.02
CA ASP A 148 16.92 13.79 -14.08
C ASP A 148 17.12 14.51 -12.73
N GLY A 149 17.84 13.91 -11.77
CA GLY A 149 18.13 14.53 -10.46
C GLY A 149 16.94 14.52 -9.50
N VAL A 150 16.10 13.47 -9.55
CA VAL A 150 15.11 13.20 -8.50
C VAL A 150 15.59 11.99 -7.70
N ARG A 151 15.63 12.09 -6.38
CA ARG A 151 15.91 10.93 -5.52
C ARG A 151 14.66 10.04 -5.47
N SER A 152 14.51 9.20 -6.48
CA SER A 152 13.34 8.35 -6.71
C SER A 152 13.43 7.06 -5.89
N ILE A 153 12.34 6.71 -5.20
CA ILE A 153 12.23 5.49 -4.40
C ILE A 153 10.84 4.89 -4.64
N VAL A 154 10.76 3.57 -4.71
CA VAL A 154 9.49 2.84 -4.83
C VAL A 154 9.33 1.87 -3.67
N ILE A 155 8.18 1.89 -3.01
CA ILE A 155 7.80 0.89 -2.00
C ILE A 155 6.70 0.02 -2.60
N ARG A 156 6.87 -1.30 -2.53
CA ARG A 156 5.95 -2.34 -3.05
C ARG A 156 5.33 -3.13 -1.90
N PRO A 157 4.32 -2.59 -1.20
CA PRO A 157 3.69 -3.32 -0.10
C PRO A 157 2.87 -4.51 -0.60
N THR A 158 2.81 -5.53 0.25
CA THR A 158 1.85 -6.63 0.20
C THR A 158 0.53 -6.23 0.86
N ILE A 159 -0.30 -7.18 1.32
CA ILE A 159 -1.54 -6.86 2.04
C ILE A 159 -1.20 -6.26 3.40
N ILE A 160 -1.56 -4.99 3.59
CA ILE A 160 -1.34 -4.29 4.86
C ILE A 160 -2.51 -4.56 5.79
N TYR A 161 -2.22 -4.90 7.06
CA TYR A 161 -3.21 -5.19 8.10
C TYR A 161 -2.87 -4.49 9.43
N GLY A 162 -3.80 -4.53 10.38
CA GLY A 162 -3.68 -4.02 11.74
C GLY A 162 -4.77 -3.02 12.11
N TYR A 163 -4.98 -2.86 13.40
CA TYR A 163 -5.95 -1.93 14.00
C TYR A 163 -7.41 -2.13 13.54
N GLY A 164 -7.77 -3.31 13.05
CA GLY A 164 -9.13 -3.62 12.58
C GLY A 164 -9.61 -2.79 11.39
N ALA A 165 -8.72 -2.13 10.65
CA ALA A 165 -9.07 -1.07 9.69
C ALA A 165 -8.55 -1.27 8.26
N SER A 166 -7.88 -2.37 7.94
CA SER A 166 -7.41 -2.67 6.57
C SER A 166 -8.56 -2.80 5.59
N ASN A 167 -8.56 -2.00 4.52
CA ASN A 167 -9.59 -2.10 3.48
C ASN A 167 -9.67 -3.50 2.86
N THR A 168 -8.52 -4.15 2.60
CA THR A 168 -8.46 -5.48 2.00
C THR A 168 -8.98 -6.55 2.96
N ILE A 169 -8.52 -6.56 4.20
CA ILE A 169 -8.95 -7.52 5.21
C ILE A 169 -10.45 -7.34 5.52
N MET A 170 -10.91 -6.10 5.71
CA MET A 170 -12.32 -5.82 5.96
C MET A 170 -13.24 -6.19 4.78
N ALA A 171 -12.77 -5.98 3.55
CA ALA A 171 -13.50 -6.43 2.37
C ALA A 171 -13.59 -7.97 2.30
N TRP A 172 -12.52 -8.68 2.71
CA TRP A 172 -12.53 -10.14 2.82
C TRP A 172 -13.49 -10.62 3.91
N PHE A 173 -13.51 -9.97 5.08
CA PHE A 173 -14.52 -10.20 6.13
C PHE A 173 -15.95 -10.04 5.60
N ASN A 174 -16.23 -8.95 4.91
CA ASN A 174 -17.56 -8.67 4.38
C ASN A 174 -18.02 -9.73 3.36
N LEU A 175 -17.12 -10.10 2.45
CA LEU A 175 -17.38 -11.18 1.49
C LEU A 175 -17.64 -12.51 2.22
N SER A 176 -16.82 -12.84 3.23
CA SER A 176 -16.98 -14.07 4.01
C SER A 176 -18.31 -14.12 4.77
N ARG A 177 -18.74 -12.99 5.36
CA ARG A 177 -20.08 -12.89 5.98
C ARG A 177 -21.21 -13.07 4.98
N GLN A 178 -21.10 -12.48 3.79
CA GLN A 178 -22.10 -12.65 2.72
C GLN A 178 -22.21 -14.08 2.23
N MET A 179 -21.07 -14.78 2.16
CA MET A 179 -21.01 -16.17 1.69
C MET A 179 -21.25 -17.20 2.80
N GLY A 180 -21.32 -16.78 4.08
CA GLY A 180 -21.54 -17.66 5.22
C GLY A 180 -20.36 -18.53 5.63
N GLY A 181 -19.14 -18.17 5.19
CA GLY A 181 -17.88 -18.83 5.51
C GLY A 181 -16.68 -18.09 4.96
N GLY A 182 -15.48 -18.34 5.48
CA GLY A 182 -14.23 -17.76 4.99
C GLY A 182 -13.99 -18.13 3.53
N VAL A 183 -13.90 -17.10 2.66
CA VAL A 183 -13.82 -17.31 1.21
C VAL A 183 -12.38 -17.51 0.76
N TYR A 184 -12.15 -18.49 -0.10
CA TYR A 184 -10.92 -18.68 -0.85
C TYR A 184 -11.23 -19.10 -2.30
N ILE A 185 -10.22 -19.09 -3.18
CA ILE A 185 -10.39 -19.43 -4.59
C ILE A 185 -9.77 -20.82 -4.87
N GLY A 186 -10.47 -21.65 -5.64
CA GLY A 186 -10.02 -22.99 -6.01
C GLY A 186 -9.76 -23.88 -4.81
N GLU A 187 -8.54 -24.42 -4.68
CA GLU A 187 -8.11 -25.23 -3.54
C GLU A 187 -7.63 -24.39 -2.34
N GLY A 188 -7.48 -23.08 -2.54
CA GLY A 188 -7.02 -22.13 -1.52
C GLY A 188 -5.51 -22.23 -1.21
N ASP A 189 -4.77 -22.79 -2.12
CA ASP A 189 -3.31 -23.01 -2.08
C ASP A 189 -2.50 -21.81 -2.59
N ALA A 190 -3.17 -20.76 -3.06
CA ALA A 190 -2.51 -19.51 -3.37
C ALA A 190 -1.80 -18.94 -2.14
N LEU A 191 -0.54 -18.53 -2.31
CA LEU A 191 0.32 -18.04 -1.24
C LEU A 191 0.29 -16.52 -1.15
N MET A 192 0.21 -16.00 0.06
CA MET A 192 0.23 -14.56 0.30
C MET A 192 1.28 -14.17 1.33
N SER A 193 1.88 -13.01 1.09
CA SER A 193 2.62 -12.25 2.10
C SER A 193 1.74 -11.09 2.60
N SER A 194 1.96 -10.70 3.83
CA SER A 194 1.25 -9.62 4.50
C SER A 194 2.20 -8.70 5.25
N LEU A 195 1.69 -7.59 5.79
CA LEU A 195 2.53 -6.61 6.48
C LEU A 195 1.72 -5.83 7.50
N TYR A 196 2.25 -5.71 8.72
CA TYR A 196 1.64 -4.89 9.75
C TYR A 196 1.80 -3.38 9.49
N LEU A 197 0.78 -2.59 9.84
CA LEU A 197 0.70 -1.17 9.50
C LEU A 197 1.86 -0.32 10.04
N ASP A 198 2.31 -0.57 11.26
CA ASP A 198 3.41 0.21 11.84
C ASP A 198 4.75 -0.16 11.19
N ASP A 199 4.95 -1.41 10.77
CA ASP A 199 6.17 -1.83 10.08
C ASP A 199 6.31 -1.17 8.70
N ILE A 200 5.20 -1.02 7.95
CA ILE A 200 5.26 -0.29 6.68
C ILE A 200 5.55 1.19 6.90
N ALA A 201 4.96 1.82 7.93
CA ALA A 201 5.23 3.21 8.24
C ALA A 201 6.71 3.45 8.59
N GLU A 202 7.32 2.52 9.31
CA GLU A 202 8.75 2.52 9.60
C GLU A 202 9.60 2.36 8.34
N LEU A 203 9.21 1.49 7.40
CA LEU A 203 9.93 1.32 6.13
C LEU A 203 9.96 2.63 5.33
N TYR A 204 8.84 3.38 5.27
CA TYR A 204 8.82 4.68 4.58
C TYR A 204 9.78 5.68 5.21
N ARG A 205 9.86 5.74 6.53
CA ARG A 205 10.81 6.60 7.24
C ARG A 205 12.26 6.20 6.93
N LEU A 206 12.57 4.92 7.05
CA LEU A 206 13.93 4.42 6.76
C LEU A 206 14.33 4.63 5.30
N ALA A 207 13.40 4.43 4.36
CA ALA A 207 13.64 4.70 2.95
C ALA A 207 13.90 6.20 2.70
N LEU A 208 13.10 7.08 3.34
CA LEU A 208 13.32 8.53 3.27
C LEU A 208 14.70 8.93 3.77
N GLU A 209 15.17 8.35 4.88
CA GLU A 209 16.40 8.73 5.55
C GLU A 209 17.66 8.09 4.96
N LYS A 210 17.58 6.84 4.46
CA LYS A 210 18.76 6.00 4.17
C LYS A 210 18.87 5.49 2.74
N SER A 211 17.77 5.46 1.97
CA SER A 211 17.81 4.86 0.63
C SER A 211 18.65 5.65 -0.33
N GLU A 212 19.36 4.99 -1.20
CA GLU A 212 19.96 5.61 -2.39
C GLU A 212 18.89 5.92 -3.45
N PRO A 213 19.17 6.85 -4.39
CA PRO A 213 18.29 7.12 -5.53
C PRO A 213 18.11 5.90 -6.44
N GLY A 214 16.94 5.73 -7.02
CA GLY A 214 16.68 4.67 -7.99
C GLY A 214 16.39 3.31 -7.37
N GLU A 215 16.06 3.25 -6.09
CA GLU A 215 15.83 2.01 -5.37
C GLU A 215 14.34 1.67 -5.24
N ALA A 216 14.04 0.38 -5.33
CA ALA A 216 12.74 -0.18 -4.99
C ALA A 216 12.87 -1.16 -3.83
N TYR A 217 11.83 -1.25 -2.99
CA TYR A 217 11.79 -2.16 -1.84
C TYR A 217 10.45 -2.88 -1.77
N ASN A 218 10.50 -4.20 -1.70
CA ASN A 218 9.37 -5.01 -1.30
C ASN A 218 9.10 -4.86 0.19
N ALA A 219 7.81 -4.89 0.56
CA ALA A 219 7.39 -4.73 1.94
C ALA A 219 6.42 -5.84 2.36
N ALA A 220 6.90 -6.73 3.22
CA ALA A 220 6.16 -7.84 3.85
C ALA A 220 6.74 -8.12 5.23
N ASP A 221 6.01 -8.87 6.06
CA ASP A 221 6.48 -9.30 7.39
C ASP A 221 7.40 -10.54 7.35
N GLY A 222 7.58 -11.13 6.17
CA GLY A 222 8.36 -12.35 5.97
C GLY A 222 7.56 -13.64 6.12
N SER A 223 6.28 -13.57 6.53
CA SER A 223 5.38 -14.73 6.55
C SER A 223 4.90 -15.09 5.15
N ILE A 224 4.63 -16.38 4.95
CA ILE A 224 4.00 -16.92 3.74
C ILE A 224 2.83 -17.78 4.21
N LEU A 225 1.61 -17.40 3.83
CA LEU A 225 0.38 -18.03 4.29
C LEU A 225 -0.42 -18.52 3.08
N GLU A 226 -1.02 -19.71 3.18
CA GLU A 226 -2.05 -20.15 2.24
C GLU A 226 -3.33 -19.36 2.43
N THR A 227 -3.98 -18.96 1.36
CA THR A 227 -5.22 -18.16 1.43
C THR A 227 -6.35 -18.90 2.13
N LYS A 228 -6.41 -20.24 2.05
CA LYS A 228 -7.37 -21.06 2.77
C LYS A 228 -7.19 -20.98 4.29
N VAL A 229 -5.95 -20.99 4.78
CA VAL A 229 -5.64 -20.85 6.22
C VAL A 229 -6.09 -19.49 6.73
N VAL A 230 -5.82 -18.44 5.96
CA VAL A 230 -6.27 -17.08 6.31
C VAL A 230 -7.80 -16.97 6.24
N ALA A 231 -8.44 -17.59 5.24
CA ALA A 231 -9.90 -17.61 5.12
C ALA A 231 -10.58 -18.29 6.32
N GLU A 232 -10.03 -19.41 6.81
CA GLU A 232 -10.51 -20.08 8.02
C GLU A 232 -10.38 -19.17 9.26
N ALA A 233 -9.24 -18.50 9.43
CA ALA A 233 -9.03 -17.55 10.51
C ALA A 233 -10.00 -16.36 10.44
N ILE A 234 -10.23 -15.80 9.26
CA ILE A 234 -11.24 -14.75 9.02
C ILE A 234 -12.64 -15.28 9.38
N SER A 235 -12.96 -16.53 9.05
CA SER A 235 -14.23 -17.13 9.39
C SER A 235 -14.45 -17.21 10.92
N HIS A 236 -13.42 -17.60 11.67
CA HIS A 236 -13.47 -17.58 13.12
C HIS A 236 -13.66 -16.16 13.65
N ALA A 237 -12.84 -15.23 13.23
CA ALA A 237 -12.92 -13.82 13.65
C ALA A 237 -14.24 -13.13 13.24
N ALA A 238 -14.90 -13.61 12.17
CA ALA A 238 -16.21 -13.12 11.73
C ALA A 238 -17.40 -13.77 12.46
N GLY A 239 -17.15 -14.70 13.40
CA GLY A 239 -18.21 -15.43 14.11
C GLY A 239 -18.89 -16.54 13.28
N LEU A 240 -18.23 -17.01 12.20
CA LEU A 240 -18.76 -18.05 11.30
C LEU A 240 -18.28 -19.46 11.64
N GLY A 241 -17.56 -19.62 12.77
CA GLY A 241 -17.18 -20.92 13.35
C GLY A 241 -16.16 -21.71 12.53
N GLY A 242 -15.28 -21.05 11.79
CA GLY A 242 -14.24 -21.68 10.98
C GLY A 242 -14.73 -22.30 9.65
N LYS A 243 -16.02 -22.16 9.31
CA LYS A 243 -16.54 -22.62 8.02
C LYS A 243 -15.85 -21.89 6.88
N THR A 244 -15.54 -22.60 5.81
CA THR A 244 -14.93 -22.01 4.60
C THR A 244 -15.77 -22.28 3.36
N VAL A 245 -15.64 -21.41 2.36
CA VAL A 245 -16.33 -21.48 1.07
C VAL A 245 -15.29 -21.30 -0.03
N SER A 246 -15.20 -22.31 -0.91
CA SER A 246 -14.41 -22.23 -2.14
C SER A 246 -15.22 -21.59 -3.25
N ILE A 247 -14.62 -20.66 -3.97
CA ILE A 247 -15.11 -20.14 -5.25
C ILE A 247 -14.22 -20.71 -6.35
N PRO A 248 -14.78 -21.41 -7.37
CA PRO A 248 -14.00 -21.93 -8.48
C PRO A 248 -13.22 -20.83 -9.22
N HIS A 249 -12.05 -21.15 -9.80
CA HIS A 249 -11.21 -20.19 -10.51
C HIS A 249 -11.92 -19.49 -11.67
N ASP A 250 -12.78 -20.19 -12.40
CA ASP A 250 -13.59 -19.64 -13.49
C ASP A 250 -14.71 -18.71 -13.01
N GLU A 251 -15.00 -18.72 -11.72
CA GLU A 251 -15.99 -17.86 -11.05
C GLU A 251 -15.39 -16.76 -10.17
N VAL A 252 -14.08 -16.54 -10.23
CA VAL A 252 -13.34 -15.57 -9.39
C VAL A 252 -13.94 -14.15 -9.41
N GLN A 253 -14.57 -13.75 -10.52
CA GLN A 253 -15.28 -12.47 -10.64
C GLN A 253 -16.44 -12.34 -9.64
N LYS A 254 -17.03 -13.43 -9.13
CA LYS A 254 -18.06 -13.39 -8.09
C LYS A 254 -17.53 -12.86 -6.76
N ALA A 255 -16.22 -13.02 -6.52
CA ALA A 255 -15.52 -12.48 -5.36
C ALA A 255 -14.99 -11.05 -5.59
N GLY A 256 -15.23 -10.45 -6.77
CA GLY A 256 -14.86 -9.09 -7.10
C GLY A 256 -13.37 -8.81 -6.97
N PHE A 257 -13.04 -7.65 -6.39
CA PHE A 257 -11.65 -7.24 -6.15
C PHE A 257 -10.89 -8.22 -5.24
N ILE A 258 -11.54 -8.71 -4.18
CA ILE A 258 -10.93 -9.64 -3.23
C ILE A 258 -10.55 -10.96 -3.91
N GLY A 259 -11.41 -11.50 -4.77
CA GLY A 259 -11.11 -12.73 -5.51
C GLY A 259 -9.83 -12.64 -6.32
N ARG A 260 -9.56 -11.50 -6.95
CA ARG A 260 -8.31 -11.26 -7.69
C ARG A 260 -7.08 -11.20 -6.80
N ILE A 261 -7.24 -10.72 -5.56
CA ILE A 261 -6.13 -10.65 -4.59
C ILE A 261 -5.81 -12.05 -4.04
N ILE A 262 -6.84 -12.79 -3.60
CA ILE A 262 -6.65 -14.07 -2.91
C ILE A 262 -6.59 -15.28 -3.84
N GLY A 263 -6.88 -15.10 -5.12
CA GLY A 263 -6.86 -16.17 -6.14
C GLY A 263 -5.52 -16.37 -6.84
N THR A 264 -4.50 -15.59 -6.50
CA THR A 264 -3.15 -15.69 -7.08
C THR A 264 -2.10 -15.49 -6.01
N SER A 265 -0.97 -16.17 -6.16
CA SER A 265 0.14 -16.07 -5.21
C SER A 265 0.85 -14.71 -5.30
N LYS A 266 1.16 -14.15 -4.13
CA LYS A 266 1.91 -12.89 -3.97
C LYS A 266 2.93 -13.05 -2.85
N VAL A 267 4.05 -13.66 -3.18
CA VAL A 267 5.15 -13.91 -2.24
C VAL A 267 6.35 -13.07 -2.64
N VAL A 268 6.85 -12.27 -1.71
CA VAL A 268 7.98 -11.36 -1.97
C VAL A 268 9.09 -11.53 -0.95
N SER A 269 10.33 -11.37 -1.41
CA SER A 269 11.52 -11.29 -0.57
C SER A 269 11.68 -9.86 -0.04
N ILE A 270 12.04 -9.73 1.23
CA ILE A 270 12.33 -8.45 1.90
C ILE A 270 13.81 -8.30 2.27
N GLU A 271 14.65 -9.19 1.80
CA GLU A 271 16.06 -9.25 2.17
C GLU A 271 16.83 -7.98 1.76
N LYS A 272 16.41 -7.31 0.69
CA LYS A 272 17.00 -6.02 0.29
C LYS A 272 16.71 -4.93 1.32
N ALA A 273 15.45 -4.77 1.73
CA ALA A 273 15.07 -3.79 2.74
C ALA A 273 15.78 -4.03 4.09
N LYS A 274 15.87 -5.29 4.50
CA LYS A 274 16.65 -5.67 5.71
C LYS A 274 18.11 -5.26 5.61
N ARG A 275 18.76 -5.63 4.51
CA ARG A 275 20.20 -5.40 4.33
C ARG A 275 20.52 -3.92 4.16
N VAL A 276 19.76 -3.21 3.32
CA VAL A 276 20.09 -1.82 2.92
C VAL A 276 19.60 -0.81 3.94
N LEU A 277 18.39 -0.98 4.43
CA LEU A 277 17.75 -0.01 5.33
C LEU A 277 17.85 -0.42 6.82
N SER A 278 18.32 -1.63 7.12
CA SER A 278 18.23 -2.24 8.45
C SER A 278 16.77 -2.30 8.95
N TRP A 279 15.83 -2.47 8.01
CA TRP A 279 14.42 -2.60 8.33
C TRP A 279 14.12 -4.01 8.81
N ASN A 280 13.46 -4.13 9.95
CA ASN A 280 13.14 -5.41 10.56
C ASN A 280 11.70 -5.38 11.08
N PRO A 281 10.73 -5.86 10.27
CA PRO A 281 9.34 -5.89 10.67
C PRO A 281 9.17 -6.74 11.94
N SER A 282 8.43 -6.24 12.91
CA SER A 282 8.29 -6.85 14.24
C SER A 282 6.88 -6.73 14.83
N GLY A 283 5.94 -6.23 14.06
CA GLY A 283 4.53 -6.14 14.45
C GLY A 283 3.89 -7.51 14.65
N PRO A 284 2.70 -7.58 15.30
CA PRO A 284 1.93 -8.81 15.44
C PRO A 284 1.70 -9.47 14.09
N SER A 285 1.70 -10.81 14.02
CA SER A 285 1.39 -11.53 12.79
C SER A 285 -0.09 -11.33 12.36
N LEU A 286 -0.41 -11.52 11.07
CA LEU A 286 -1.80 -11.49 10.61
C LEU A 286 -2.66 -12.52 11.35
N MET A 287 -2.10 -13.70 11.65
CA MET A 287 -2.82 -14.75 12.35
C MET A 287 -3.10 -14.39 13.82
N ASP A 288 -2.16 -13.71 14.49
CA ASP A 288 -2.39 -13.19 15.85
C ASP A 288 -3.46 -12.09 15.84
N GLU A 289 -3.39 -11.17 14.90
CA GLU A 289 -4.38 -10.09 14.72
C GLU A 289 -5.80 -10.63 14.43
N LEU A 290 -5.92 -11.74 13.69
CA LEU A 290 -7.19 -12.40 13.42
C LEU A 290 -7.71 -13.22 14.61
N SER A 291 -6.82 -13.81 15.43
CA SER A 291 -7.22 -14.71 16.50
C SER A 291 -7.47 -14.01 17.84
N THR A 292 -6.62 -13.06 18.22
CA THR A 292 -6.64 -12.39 19.53
C THR A 292 -6.42 -10.88 19.45
N GLY A 293 -6.11 -10.35 18.26
CA GLY A 293 -5.79 -8.95 18.03
C GLY A 293 -7.00 -8.10 17.62
N SER A 294 -6.74 -7.07 16.83
CA SER A 294 -7.72 -6.03 16.51
C SER A 294 -8.88 -6.47 15.60
N TYR A 295 -8.79 -7.65 14.97
CA TYR A 295 -9.86 -8.23 14.17
C TYR A 295 -10.65 -9.32 14.90
N ALA A 296 -10.20 -9.76 16.09
CA ALA A 296 -10.91 -10.75 16.87
C ALA A 296 -12.27 -10.23 17.34
N SER A 297 -13.33 -11.07 17.28
CA SER A 297 -14.71 -10.75 17.70
C SER A 297 -14.93 -11.00 19.20
#